data_5c41c9396fc653524c6ee0891e7f972c
#
_entry.id   5c41c9396fc653524c6ee0891e7f972c
#
_cell.length_a   1.000
_cell.length_b   1.000
_cell.length_c   1.000
_cell.angle_alpha   90.00
_cell.angle_beta   90.00
_cell.angle_gamma   90.00
#
_symmetry.space_group_name_H-M   'P 1'
#
loop_
_entity.id
_entity.type
_entity.pdbx_description
1 polymer ?
#
loop_
_entity_poly.entity_id
_entity_poly.type
_entity_poly.pdbx_seq_one_letter_code
_entity_poly.pdbx_strand_id
1 'polypeptide(L)'
;MHFTSNEGITQLPAKATVDLAGKLLINSQLEGFRQLSYEQTVGEKSYKHNDEIYTKFQKLIVGCLEKTDVPTCECCGCKMHAHGQYETVIRHLSFGDSYYSVKLIRDRYRCPKCKRTYSHEAPFKDGDHNISKALINSVEDQLRLGVRLKNIAQNTGLH
;
A
#
# COMPACT_ATOMS: atom_id res chain seq x y z
N MET A 1 24.45 6.07 48.91
CA MET A 1 23.82 5.18 47.88
C MET A 1 23.75 5.94 46.57
N HIS A 2 24.63 5.67 45.65
CA HIS A 2 24.56 6.23 44.32
C HIS A 2 23.91 5.19 43.38
N PHE A 3 22.69 5.45 42.93
CA PHE A 3 22.09 4.72 41.82
C PHE A 3 22.49 5.40 40.54
N THR A 4 23.49 4.89 39.84
CA THR A 4 23.79 5.25 38.45
C THR A 4 23.20 4.15 37.58
N SER A 5 21.93 4.22 37.29
CA SER A 5 21.36 3.49 36.17
C SER A 5 21.44 4.36 34.92
N ASN A 6 22.58 4.37 34.28
CA ASN A 6 22.71 4.75 32.89
C ASN A 6 22.29 3.52 32.06
N GLU A 7 21.01 3.27 31.94
CA GLU A 7 20.51 2.46 30.84
C GLU A 7 20.74 3.26 29.57
N GLY A 8 21.77 2.89 28.83
CA GLY A 8 22.06 3.45 27.53
C GLY A 8 20.86 3.23 26.63
N ILE A 9 20.08 4.28 26.39
CA ILE A 9 19.11 4.33 25.31
C ILE A 9 19.93 4.18 24.04
N THR A 10 19.97 2.97 23.49
CA THR A 10 20.58 2.71 22.19
C THR A 10 19.75 3.45 21.15
N GLN A 11 20.19 4.65 20.79
CA GLN A 11 19.54 5.39 19.69
C GLN A 11 19.72 4.57 18.41
N LEU A 12 18.60 4.15 17.82
CA LEU A 12 18.60 3.56 16.50
C LEU A 12 19.24 4.55 15.50
N PRO A 13 20.01 4.07 14.52
CA PRO A 13 20.54 4.91 13.45
C PRO A 13 19.41 5.70 12.80
N ALA A 14 19.64 6.98 12.50
CA ALA A 14 18.63 7.89 11.93
C ALA A 14 17.91 7.28 10.72
N LYS A 15 18.63 6.56 9.85
CA LYS A 15 18.05 5.84 8.70
C LYS A 15 17.05 4.76 9.12
N ALA A 16 17.37 3.95 10.14
CA ALA A 16 16.48 2.91 10.64
C ALA A 16 15.21 3.50 11.26
N THR A 17 15.30 4.65 11.92
CA THR A 17 14.15 5.37 12.48
C THR A 17 13.23 5.90 11.37
N VAL A 18 13.79 6.46 10.30
CA VAL A 18 13.04 6.94 9.13
C VAL A 18 12.33 5.77 8.43
N ASP A 19 13.03 4.64 8.23
CA ASP A 19 12.45 3.46 7.60
C ASP A 19 11.28 2.88 8.43
N LEU A 20 11.41 2.85 9.75
CA LEU A 20 10.34 2.39 10.65
C LEU A 20 9.14 3.34 10.60
N ALA A 21 9.35 4.64 10.66
CA ALA A 21 8.29 5.63 10.57
C ALA A 21 7.55 5.53 9.24
N GLY A 22 8.27 5.33 8.13
CA GLY A 22 7.70 5.10 6.81
C GLY A 22 6.82 3.86 6.76
N LYS A 23 7.27 2.75 7.30
CA LYS A 23 6.48 1.50 7.37
C LYS A 23 5.20 1.68 8.19
N LEU A 24 5.27 2.34 9.33
CA LEU A 24 4.09 2.63 10.15
C LEU A 24 3.09 3.52 9.41
N LEU A 25 3.56 4.58 8.75
CA LEU A 25 2.72 5.48 7.97
C LEU A 25 2.03 4.74 6.81
N ILE A 26 2.77 3.97 6.04
CA ILE A 26 2.25 3.22 4.89
C ILE A 26 1.21 2.21 5.34
N ASN A 27 1.50 1.41 6.37
CA ASN A 27 0.59 0.38 6.87
C ASN A 27 -0.67 0.96 7.51
N SER A 28 -0.58 2.10 8.20
CA SER A 28 -1.74 2.73 8.85
C SER A 28 -2.83 3.16 7.86
N GLN A 29 -2.49 3.33 6.58
CA GLN A 29 -3.43 3.72 5.52
C GLN A 29 -4.04 2.53 4.76
N LEU A 30 -3.74 1.29 5.18
CA LEU A 30 -4.19 0.05 4.56
C LEU A 30 -5.22 -0.65 5.45
N GLU A 31 -6.41 -0.07 5.55
CA GLU A 31 -7.50 -0.64 6.34
C GLU A 31 -7.88 -2.05 5.89
N GLY A 32 -7.95 -2.99 6.83
CA GLY A 32 -8.33 -4.37 6.58
C GLY A 32 -7.30 -5.19 5.79
N PHE A 33 -6.08 -4.68 5.64
CA PHE A 33 -4.99 -5.37 4.96
C PHE A 33 -4.10 -6.13 5.95
N ARG A 34 -3.80 -7.37 5.62
CA ARG A 34 -2.83 -8.21 6.33
C ARG A 34 -1.63 -8.49 5.44
N GLN A 35 -0.47 -8.01 5.85
CA GLN A 35 0.79 -8.27 5.15
C GLN A 35 1.21 -9.74 5.32
N LEU A 36 1.57 -10.39 4.22
CA LEU A 36 1.98 -11.81 4.18
C LEU A 36 3.50 -11.99 4.07
N SER A 37 4.21 -11.01 3.53
CA SER A 37 5.66 -11.08 3.36
C SER A 37 6.32 -9.75 3.67
N TYR A 38 7.64 -9.76 3.87
CA TYR A 38 8.41 -8.52 3.94
C TYR A 38 8.29 -7.73 2.64
N GLU A 39 8.39 -6.39 2.74
CA GLU A 39 8.45 -5.54 1.56
C GLU A 39 9.64 -5.90 0.67
N GLN A 40 9.44 -5.82 -0.64
CA GLN A 40 10.45 -6.16 -1.65
C GLN A 40 10.74 -4.93 -2.49
N THR A 41 12.03 -4.66 -2.74
CA THR A 41 12.42 -3.69 -3.75
C THR A 41 12.35 -4.35 -5.12
N VAL A 42 11.45 -3.85 -5.97
CA VAL A 42 11.17 -4.43 -7.31
C VAL A 42 11.70 -3.56 -8.45
N GLY A 43 12.20 -2.37 -8.15
CA GLY A 43 12.76 -1.46 -9.13
C GLY A 43 13.35 -0.22 -8.51
N GLU A 44 14.05 0.55 -9.35
CA GLU A 44 14.63 1.84 -8.99
C GLU A 44 14.52 2.82 -10.16
N LYS A 45 14.46 4.10 -9.86
CA LYS A 45 14.50 5.18 -10.85
C LYS A 45 15.34 6.33 -10.33
N SER A 46 16.29 6.79 -11.15
CA SER A 46 17.15 7.90 -10.80
C SER A 46 16.69 9.21 -11.45
N TYR A 47 16.77 10.29 -10.71
CA TYR A 47 16.46 11.64 -11.14
C TYR A 47 17.67 12.55 -10.94
N LYS A 48 17.94 13.44 -11.90
CA LYS A 48 18.97 14.46 -11.77
C LYS A 48 18.31 15.79 -11.40
N HIS A 49 18.80 16.41 -10.34
CA HIS A 49 18.38 17.74 -9.92
C HIS A 49 19.60 18.51 -9.35
N ASN A 50 19.89 19.72 -9.86
CA ASN A 50 21.02 20.54 -9.44
C ASN A 50 22.37 19.79 -9.40
N ASP A 51 22.67 19.02 -10.46
CA ASP A 51 23.86 18.17 -10.60
C ASP A 51 23.98 17.01 -9.58
N GLU A 52 23.02 16.84 -8.71
CA GLU A 52 22.90 15.68 -7.82
C GLU A 52 21.97 14.61 -8.43
N ILE A 53 22.29 13.34 -8.18
CA ILE A 53 21.48 12.21 -8.60
C ILE A 53 20.74 11.66 -7.39
N TYR A 54 19.41 11.63 -7.50
CA TYR A 54 18.53 11.04 -6.49
C TYR A 54 17.95 9.73 -7.02
N THR A 55 18.07 8.67 -6.26
CA THR A 55 17.47 7.39 -6.60
C THR A 55 16.21 7.15 -5.77
N LYS A 56 15.13 6.81 -6.44
CA LYS A 56 13.86 6.37 -5.85
C LYS A 56 13.68 4.89 -6.07
N PHE A 57 13.30 4.17 -5.02
CA PHE A 57 13.06 2.74 -5.06
C PHE A 57 11.58 2.43 -5.20
N GLN A 58 11.24 1.43 -5.97
CA GLN A 58 9.89 0.88 -6.04
C GLN A 58 9.80 -0.31 -5.11
N LYS A 59 8.95 -0.22 -4.10
CA LYS A 59 8.75 -1.25 -3.09
C LYS A 59 7.36 -1.86 -3.20
N LEU A 60 7.29 -3.17 -3.08
CA LEU A 60 6.07 -3.95 -3.16
C LEU A 60 5.78 -4.59 -1.79
N ILE A 61 4.55 -4.38 -1.30
CA ILE A 61 4.02 -5.02 -0.11
C ILE A 61 3.00 -6.06 -0.55
N VAL A 62 3.18 -7.32 -0.17
CA VAL A 62 2.28 -8.42 -0.55
C VAL A 62 1.39 -8.78 0.64
N GLY A 63 0.10 -8.90 0.40
CA GLY A 63 -0.83 -9.29 1.44
C GLY A 63 -2.22 -9.62 0.94
N CYS A 64 -3.13 -9.81 1.89
CA CYS A 64 -4.53 -10.14 1.64
C CYS A 64 -5.44 -9.30 2.55
N LEU A 65 -6.75 -9.41 2.37
CA LEU A 65 -7.72 -8.81 3.29
C LEU A 65 -7.81 -9.65 4.58
N GLU A 66 -7.95 -8.98 5.73
CA GLU A 66 -8.01 -9.62 7.04
C GLU A 66 -9.28 -10.46 7.22
N LYS A 67 -10.40 -9.96 6.73
CA LYS A 67 -11.72 -10.60 6.87
C LYS A 67 -12.34 -10.78 5.50
N THR A 68 -12.58 -12.02 5.15
CA THR A 68 -13.26 -12.42 3.91
C THR A 68 -14.24 -13.53 4.21
N ASP A 69 -15.49 -13.16 4.52
CA ASP A 69 -16.57 -14.12 4.67
C ASP A 69 -17.01 -14.61 3.30
N VAL A 70 -17.43 -15.88 3.22
CA VAL A 70 -17.97 -16.42 1.98
C VAL A 70 -19.28 -15.71 1.65
N PRO A 71 -19.39 -15.02 0.51
CA PRO A 71 -20.54 -14.21 0.18
C PRO A 71 -21.73 -15.08 -0.24
N THR A 72 -22.92 -14.47 -0.12
CA THR A 72 -24.17 -15.00 -0.67
C THR A 72 -24.48 -14.29 -1.99
N CYS A 73 -24.90 -15.04 -3.00
CA CYS A 73 -25.25 -14.45 -4.29
C CYS A 73 -26.49 -13.56 -4.17
N GLU A 74 -26.40 -12.33 -4.58
CA GLU A 74 -27.49 -11.36 -4.54
C GLU A 74 -28.65 -11.75 -5.45
N CYS A 75 -28.39 -12.46 -6.57
CA CYS A 75 -29.41 -12.90 -7.50
C CYS A 75 -30.16 -14.16 -7.06
N CYS A 76 -29.42 -15.16 -6.56
CA CYS A 76 -29.96 -16.52 -6.31
C CYS A 76 -30.16 -16.77 -4.82
N GLY A 77 -29.63 -15.97 -3.94
CA GLY A 77 -29.62 -16.20 -2.49
C GLY A 77 -28.79 -17.41 -2.05
N CYS A 78 -28.02 -18.00 -2.95
CA CYS A 78 -27.20 -19.18 -2.67
C CYS A 78 -25.83 -18.76 -2.11
N LYS A 79 -25.28 -19.56 -1.20
CA LYS A 79 -23.91 -19.42 -0.74
C LYS A 79 -22.96 -19.67 -1.91
N MET A 80 -22.06 -18.74 -2.15
CA MET A 80 -21.05 -18.86 -3.20
C MET A 80 -19.96 -19.87 -2.82
N HIS A 81 -19.24 -20.37 -3.81
CA HIS A 81 -18.13 -21.27 -3.62
C HIS A 81 -16.81 -20.61 -4.00
N ALA A 82 -15.74 -21.00 -3.31
CA ALA A 82 -14.39 -20.56 -3.66
C ALA A 82 -14.07 -20.96 -5.12
N HIS A 83 -13.53 -20.01 -5.89
CA HIS A 83 -13.23 -20.18 -7.31
C HIS A 83 -11.84 -19.62 -7.67
N GLY A 84 -10.84 -19.96 -6.87
CA GLY A 84 -9.47 -19.52 -7.05
C GLY A 84 -9.18 -18.15 -6.44
N GLN A 85 -8.02 -17.62 -6.78
CA GLN A 85 -7.51 -16.35 -6.33
C GLN A 85 -7.02 -15.52 -7.52
N TYR A 86 -6.95 -14.21 -7.34
CA TYR A 86 -6.28 -13.32 -8.29
C TYR A 86 -5.55 -12.21 -7.56
N GLU A 87 -4.58 -11.64 -8.26
CA GLU A 87 -3.70 -10.60 -7.74
C GLU A 87 -4.05 -9.25 -8.38
N THR A 88 -4.01 -8.21 -7.57
CA THR A 88 -4.14 -6.83 -8.04
C THR A 88 -3.03 -6.00 -7.44
N VAL A 89 -2.32 -5.23 -8.26
CA VAL A 89 -1.32 -4.28 -7.77
C VAL A 89 -1.96 -2.91 -7.65
N ILE A 90 -1.97 -2.36 -6.45
CA ILE A 90 -2.56 -1.07 -6.11
C ILE A 90 -1.41 -0.11 -5.79
N ARG A 91 -1.35 1.02 -6.49
CA ARG A 91 -0.39 2.08 -6.16
C ARG A 91 -0.77 2.76 -4.86
N HIS A 92 0.24 2.98 -4.02
CA HIS A 92 0.07 3.54 -2.68
C HIS A 92 1.02 4.72 -2.45
N LEU A 93 1.05 5.23 -1.23
CA LEU A 93 1.86 6.39 -0.84
C LEU A 93 3.35 6.18 -1.10
N SER A 94 4.06 7.28 -1.28
CA SER A 94 5.51 7.33 -1.20
C SER A 94 5.96 7.81 0.17
N PHE A 95 7.14 7.37 0.58
CA PHE A 95 7.79 7.86 1.79
C PHE A 95 9.32 7.83 1.61
N GLY A 96 9.97 8.95 1.93
CA GLY A 96 11.41 9.08 1.76
C GLY A 96 11.84 8.86 0.30
N ASP A 97 12.71 7.90 0.09
CA ASP A 97 13.23 7.52 -1.23
C ASP A 97 12.45 6.37 -1.90
N SER A 98 11.29 6.02 -1.40
CA SER A 98 10.55 4.85 -1.85
C SER A 98 9.12 5.17 -2.28
N TYR A 99 8.71 4.56 -3.41
CA TYR A 99 7.32 4.47 -3.85
C TYR A 99 6.77 3.10 -3.48
N TYR A 100 5.61 3.06 -2.83
CA TYR A 100 5.01 1.81 -2.40
C TYR A 100 3.86 1.40 -3.30
N SER A 101 3.79 0.11 -3.59
CA SER A 101 2.64 -0.54 -4.19
C SER A 101 2.24 -1.75 -3.36
N VAL A 102 0.96 -2.05 -3.34
CA VAL A 102 0.40 -3.18 -2.62
C VAL A 102 -0.03 -4.23 -3.62
N LYS A 103 0.54 -5.43 -3.54
CA LYS A 103 0.07 -6.61 -4.26
C LYS A 103 -0.96 -7.31 -3.38
N LEU A 104 -2.23 -7.10 -3.70
CA LEU A 104 -3.34 -7.67 -2.97
C LEU A 104 -3.75 -9.00 -3.59
N ILE A 105 -3.66 -10.07 -2.81
CA ILE A 105 -4.16 -11.39 -3.17
C ILE A 105 -5.59 -11.48 -2.66
N ARG A 106 -6.54 -11.70 -3.58
CA ARG A 106 -7.98 -11.76 -3.26
C ARG A 106 -8.58 -13.10 -3.67
N ASP A 107 -9.46 -13.60 -2.82
CA ASP A 107 -10.26 -14.77 -3.13
C ASP A 107 -11.37 -14.40 -4.13
N ARG A 108 -11.57 -15.28 -5.10
CA ARG A 108 -12.68 -15.22 -6.05
C ARG A 108 -13.73 -16.24 -5.66
N TYR A 109 -14.97 -15.82 -5.67
CA TYR A 109 -16.13 -16.67 -5.40
C TYR A 109 -17.01 -16.77 -6.64
N ARG A 110 -17.71 -17.89 -6.79
CA ARG A 110 -18.63 -18.11 -7.90
C ARG A 110 -19.95 -18.71 -7.40
N CYS A 111 -21.07 -18.20 -7.90
CA CYS A 111 -22.37 -18.76 -7.63
C CYS A 111 -22.56 -20.09 -8.39
N PRO A 112 -22.98 -21.17 -7.72
CA PRO A 112 -23.20 -22.46 -8.38
C PRO A 112 -24.38 -22.45 -9.36
N LYS A 113 -25.37 -21.57 -9.14
CA LYS A 113 -26.56 -21.45 -9.98
C LYS A 113 -26.39 -20.51 -11.17
N CYS A 114 -26.20 -19.21 -10.91
CA CYS A 114 -26.14 -18.19 -11.97
C CYS A 114 -24.73 -17.95 -12.51
N LYS A 115 -23.71 -18.57 -11.96
CA LYS A 115 -22.31 -18.49 -12.39
C LYS A 115 -21.67 -17.10 -12.23
N ARG A 116 -22.32 -16.15 -11.57
CA ARG A 116 -21.74 -14.85 -11.24
C ARG A 116 -20.50 -15.02 -10.35
N THR A 117 -19.52 -14.20 -10.60
CA THR A 117 -18.29 -14.15 -9.80
C THR A 117 -18.28 -12.92 -8.90
N TYR A 118 -17.67 -13.05 -7.74
CA TYR A 118 -17.53 -11.99 -6.75
C TYR A 118 -16.16 -12.06 -6.08
N SER A 119 -15.64 -10.92 -5.70
CA SER A 119 -14.48 -10.78 -4.81
C SER A 119 -14.66 -9.57 -3.93
N HIS A 120 -14.22 -9.66 -2.67
CA HIS A 120 -14.29 -8.54 -1.75
C HIS A 120 -13.44 -7.36 -2.23
N GLU A 121 -13.99 -6.15 -2.15
CA GLU A 121 -13.25 -4.94 -2.44
C GLU A 121 -12.31 -4.56 -1.28
N ALA A 122 -11.18 -3.97 -1.61
CA ALA A 122 -10.25 -3.45 -0.62
C ALA A 122 -10.77 -2.09 -0.10
N PRO A 123 -10.99 -1.91 1.23
CA PRO A 123 -11.49 -0.65 1.78
C PRO A 123 -10.59 0.55 1.49
N PHE A 124 -9.29 0.31 1.33
CA PHE A 124 -8.29 1.34 1.07
C PHE A 124 -8.12 1.69 -0.42
N LYS A 125 -8.77 0.96 -1.32
CA LYS A 125 -8.72 1.19 -2.77
C LYS A 125 -9.79 2.21 -3.19
N ASP A 126 -9.48 3.04 -4.19
CA ASP A 126 -10.41 3.99 -4.75
C ASP A 126 -11.22 3.39 -5.91
N GLY A 127 -12.43 2.91 -5.61
CA GLY A 127 -13.34 2.37 -6.61
C GLY A 127 -12.69 1.36 -7.55
N ASP A 128 -12.87 1.54 -8.85
CA ASP A 128 -12.31 0.65 -9.89
C ASP A 128 -10.84 0.92 -10.23
N HIS A 129 -10.29 2.02 -9.74
CA HIS A 129 -8.90 2.37 -9.99
C HIS A 129 -7.94 1.58 -9.10
N ASN A 130 -6.79 1.19 -9.65
CA ASN A 130 -5.74 0.51 -8.90
C ASN A 130 -4.83 1.51 -8.16
N ILE A 131 -5.45 2.40 -7.42
CA ILE A 131 -4.82 3.47 -6.64
C ILE A 131 -5.47 3.48 -5.25
N SER A 132 -4.68 3.70 -4.20
CA SER A 132 -5.22 3.83 -2.85
C SER A 132 -5.87 5.20 -2.64
N LYS A 133 -6.90 5.24 -1.81
CA LYS A 133 -7.54 6.51 -1.37
C LYS A 133 -6.53 7.47 -0.75
N ALA A 134 -5.58 6.94 0.02
CA ALA A 134 -4.54 7.75 0.64
C ALA A 134 -3.64 8.44 -0.39
N LEU A 135 -3.30 7.76 -1.49
CA LEU A 135 -2.52 8.37 -2.57
C LEU A 135 -3.30 9.47 -3.29
N ILE A 136 -4.58 9.25 -3.57
CA ILE A 136 -5.45 10.26 -4.18
C ILE A 136 -5.53 11.50 -3.28
N ASN A 137 -5.79 11.31 -1.99
CA ASN A 137 -5.83 12.41 -1.04
C ASN A 137 -4.51 13.18 -0.99
N SER A 138 -3.38 12.49 -1.04
CA SER A 138 -2.06 13.11 -1.10
C SER A 138 -1.86 13.96 -2.35
N VAL A 139 -2.33 13.50 -3.51
CA VAL A 139 -2.28 14.27 -4.77
C VAL A 139 -3.16 15.51 -4.68
N GLU A 140 -4.38 15.36 -4.18
CA GLU A 140 -5.31 16.48 -4.01
C GLU A 140 -4.76 17.55 -3.07
N ASP A 141 -4.16 17.15 -1.96
CA ASP A 141 -3.54 18.07 -1.00
C ASP A 141 -2.36 18.83 -1.63
N GLN A 142 -1.52 18.16 -2.40
CA GLN A 142 -0.42 18.80 -3.12
C GLN A 142 -0.93 19.81 -4.16
N LEU A 143 -2.02 19.48 -4.87
CA LEU A 143 -2.67 20.41 -5.81
C LEU A 143 -3.23 21.65 -5.09
N ARG A 144 -3.89 21.47 -3.95
CA ARG A 144 -4.41 22.58 -3.12
C ARG A 144 -3.30 23.51 -2.62
N LEU A 145 -2.13 22.94 -2.32
CA LEU A 145 -0.93 23.69 -1.93
C LEU A 145 -0.19 24.33 -3.11
N GLY A 146 -0.70 24.19 -4.34
CA GLY A 146 -0.11 24.78 -5.54
C GLY A 146 1.17 24.09 -6.02
N VAL A 147 1.39 22.84 -5.64
CA VAL A 147 2.54 22.06 -6.12
C VAL A 147 2.38 21.78 -7.62
N ARG A 148 3.43 22.00 -8.40
CA ARG A 148 3.41 21.78 -9.86
C ARG A 148 3.20 20.31 -10.18
N LEU A 149 2.42 20.01 -11.23
CA LEU A 149 2.11 18.64 -11.66
C LEU A 149 3.36 17.77 -11.85
N LYS A 150 4.43 18.32 -12.42
CA LYS A 150 5.71 17.61 -12.56
C LYS A 150 6.28 17.16 -11.22
N ASN A 151 6.19 18.00 -10.19
CA ASN A 151 6.68 17.69 -8.86
C ASN A 151 5.77 16.66 -8.18
N ILE A 152 4.45 16.76 -8.35
CA ILE A 152 3.51 15.76 -7.84
C ILE A 152 3.81 14.39 -8.45
N ALA A 153 4.01 14.31 -9.77
CA ALA A 153 4.38 13.07 -10.44
C ALA A 153 5.68 12.48 -9.88
N GLN A 154 6.69 13.30 -9.64
CA GLN A 154 7.96 12.87 -9.04
C GLN A 154 7.80 12.44 -7.58
N ASN A 155 6.98 13.14 -6.79
CA ASN A 155 6.73 12.82 -5.38
C ASN A 155 5.93 11.53 -5.20
N THR A 156 5.00 11.23 -6.11
CA THR A 156 4.05 10.11 -6.00
C THR A 156 4.42 8.92 -6.87
N GLY A 157 5.30 9.09 -7.84
CA GLY A 157 5.62 8.08 -8.85
C GLY A 157 4.52 7.85 -9.88
N LEU A 158 3.50 8.70 -9.93
CA LEU A 158 2.46 8.70 -10.97
C LEU A 158 2.97 9.38 -12.25
N HIS A 159 2.48 8.94 -13.38
CA HIS A 159 2.80 9.50 -14.71
C HIS A 159 1.57 10.06 -15.38
#